data_70b479086359d3b0d9305c951ac54b2d
#
_entry.id   70b479086359d3b0d9305c951ac54b2d
#
_cell.length_a   1.000
_cell.length_b   1.000
_cell.length_c   1.000
_cell.angle_alpha   90.00
_cell.angle_beta   90.00
_cell.angle_gamma   90.00
#
_symmetry.space_group_name_H-M   'P 1'
#
loop_
_entity.id
_entity.type
_entity.pdbx_description
1 polymer ?
#
loop_
_entity_poly.entity_id
_entity_poly.type
_entity_poly.pdbx_seq_one_letter_code
_entity_poly.pdbx_strand_id
1 'polypeptide(L)'
;MTRNLRYKLAFVVLAMACAIPTSFAQAVPTPAAADAPVDALTTQDREVLSATEQLATEASQVLEQWITTQAITEDRLFARLYYPIPKTEPRKWTTPYDSLADRDMVNPEDKALARSPLLQYAIVTDINGYVPAHNSRFAQALTGNMTQDYVNNRTKRMLGDLTSFAAARSEARYLMQRTRLETGDAIYEISVPIVVRGKHWGCARIGYRRAE
;
A
#
# COMPACT_ATOMS: atom_id res chain seq x y z
N MET A 1 54.38 -61.45 -25.38
CA MET A 1 55.04 -60.53 -24.47
C MET A 1 54.38 -59.15 -24.59
N THR A 2 53.37 -58.89 -23.81
CA THR A 2 52.61 -57.62 -23.82
C THR A 2 52.65 -57.01 -22.41
N ARG A 3 53.36 -55.85 -22.27
CA ARG A 3 53.50 -55.10 -21.03
C ARG A 3 52.29 -54.16 -20.88
N ASN A 4 51.47 -54.43 -19.84
CA ASN A 4 50.41 -53.54 -19.41
C ASN A 4 51.00 -52.37 -18.65
N LEU A 5 50.85 -51.15 -19.15
CA LEU A 5 51.23 -49.91 -18.49
C LEU A 5 49.94 -49.34 -17.83
N ARG A 6 49.88 -49.43 -16.47
CA ARG A 6 48.80 -48.85 -15.68
C ARG A 6 49.13 -47.40 -15.34
N TYR A 7 48.42 -46.47 -15.94
CA TYR A 7 48.45 -45.04 -15.51
C TYR A 7 47.54 -44.86 -14.27
N LYS A 8 48.14 -44.47 -13.16
CA LYS A 8 47.42 -43.99 -12.01
C LYS A 8 47.14 -42.51 -12.23
N LEU A 9 45.87 -42.14 -12.45
CA LEU A 9 45.42 -40.76 -12.41
C LEU A 9 45.25 -40.36 -10.93
N ALA A 10 46.06 -39.41 -10.45
CA ALA A 10 45.84 -38.77 -9.19
C ALA A 10 44.90 -37.56 -9.40
N PHE A 11 43.69 -37.66 -8.84
CA PHE A 11 42.78 -36.52 -8.75
C PHE A 11 43.23 -35.61 -7.60
N VAL A 12 43.76 -34.43 -7.92
CA VAL A 12 43.93 -33.35 -6.98
C VAL A 12 42.61 -32.62 -6.89
N VAL A 13 41.89 -32.80 -5.79
CA VAL A 13 40.71 -32.00 -5.46
C VAL A 13 41.17 -30.71 -4.86
N LEU A 14 41.17 -29.64 -5.64
CA LEU A 14 41.40 -28.29 -5.19
C LEU A 14 40.08 -27.77 -4.53
N ALA A 15 40.03 -27.81 -3.20
CA ALA A 15 38.93 -27.22 -2.44
C ALA A 15 39.03 -25.71 -2.51
N MET A 16 38.28 -25.08 -3.39
CA MET A 16 38.11 -23.63 -3.43
C MET A 16 37.14 -23.24 -2.32
N ALA A 17 37.69 -22.77 -1.18
CA ALA A 17 36.90 -22.17 -0.12
C ALA A 17 36.31 -20.85 -0.62
N CYS A 18 35.04 -20.88 -1.05
CA CYS A 18 34.26 -19.70 -1.36
C CYS A 18 33.92 -19.00 -0.04
N ALA A 19 34.65 -17.97 0.31
CA ALA A 19 34.27 -17.07 1.42
C ALA A 19 33.01 -16.34 1.01
N ILE A 20 31.87 -16.75 1.57
CA ILE A 20 30.58 -16.04 1.45
C ILE A 20 30.76 -14.74 2.26
N PRO A 21 30.63 -13.53 1.63
CA PRO A 21 30.64 -12.31 2.39
C PRO A 21 29.47 -12.32 3.36
N THR A 22 29.78 -12.15 4.64
CA THR A 22 28.78 -11.98 5.70
C THR A 22 27.80 -10.91 5.28
N SER A 23 26.57 -11.34 5.07
CA SER A 23 25.37 -10.57 4.83
C SER A 23 25.37 -9.28 5.65
N PHE A 24 25.24 -8.16 4.94
CA PHE A 24 24.69 -6.96 5.54
C PHE A 24 23.27 -7.28 5.97
N ALA A 25 23.11 -7.65 7.23
CA ALA A 25 21.80 -7.62 7.87
C ALA A 25 21.41 -6.13 7.92
N GLN A 26 20.76 -5.64 6.87
CA GLN A 26 20.00 -4.40 6.96
C GLN A 26 19.00 -4.64 8.08
N ALA A 27 19.16 -3.88 9.16
CA ALA A 27 18.20 -3.86 10.23
C ALA A 27 16.84 -3.55 9.59
N VAL A 28 15.95 -4.55 9.56
CA VAL A 28 14.55 -4.35 9.23
C VAL A 28 14.07 -3.30 10.21
N PRO A 29 13.63 -2.10 9.77
CA PRO A 29 13.11 -1.13 10.70
C PRO A 29 11.98 -1.82 11.46
N THR A 30 12.15 -1.93 12.77
CA THR A 30 11.10 -2.40 13.66
C THR A 30 9.86 -1.57 13.33
N PRO A 31 8.68 -2.17 13.07
CA PRO A 31 7.47 -1.42 12.87
C PRO A 31 7.29 -0.52 14.09
N ALA A 32 7.48 0.79 13.91
CA ALA A 32 7.29 1.73 14.98
C ALA A 32 5.81 1.71 15.34
N ALA A 33 5.52 1.16 16.54
CA ALA A 33 4.25 1.23 17.22
C ALA A 33 3.03 0.69 16.45
N ALA A 34 3.02 -0.62 16.18
CA ALA A 34 1.77 -1.36 16.22
C ALA A 34 1.18 -1.17 17.63
N ASP A 35 -0.04 -0.60 17.73
CA ASP A 35 -0.77 -0.42 18.98
C ASP A 35 -0.13 0.52 20.04
N ALA A 36 0.20 1.74 19.67
CA ALA A 36 0.30 2.78 20.70
C ALA A 36 -1.07 2.86 21.41
N PRO A 37 -1.14 2.78 22.76
CA PRO A 37 -2.41 2.91 23.47
C PRO A 37 -3.12 4.17 22.99
N VAL A 38 -4.45 4.11 22.78
CA VAL A 38 -5.24 5.28 22.33
C VAL A 38 -5.01 6.49 23.23
N ASP A 39 -4.69 6.27 24.49
CA ASP A 39 -4.36 7.28 25.48
C ASP A 39 -3.03 8.02 25.21
N ALA A 40 -2.13 7.44 24.40
CA ALA A 40 -0.88 8.08 23.99
C ALA A 40 -1.04 8.99 22.76
N LEU A 41 -2.21 8.97 22.09
CA LEU A 41 -2.51 9.82 20.94
C LEU A 41 -2.76 11.26 21.40
N THR A 42 -2.28 12.24 20.63
CA THR A 42 -2.66 13.62 20.79
C THR A 42 -4.15 13.81 20.46
N THR A 43 -4.72 14.97 20.78
CA THR A 43 -6.10 15.30 20.38
C THR A 43 -6.26 15.25 18.86
N GLN A 44 -5.29 15.80 18.12
CA GLN A 44 -5.28 15.76 16.65
C GLN A 44 -5.22 14.32 16.13
N ASP A 45 -4.38 13.47 16.70
CA ASP A 45 -4.27 12.05 16.28
C ASP A 45 -5.61 11.32 16.48
N ARG A 46 -6.33 11.59 17.58
CA ARG A 46 -7.67 11.02 17.82
C ARG A 46 -8.71 11.51 16.82
N GLU A 47 -8.65 12.78 16.41
CA GLU A 47 -9.52 13.32 15.37
C GLU A 47 -9.24 12.66 14.01
N VAL A 48 -7.95 12.48 13.64
CA VAL A 48 -7.56 11.78 12.42
C VAL A 48 -7.94 10.31 12.49
N LEU A 49 -7.74 9.65 13.63
CA LEU A 49 -8.19 8.27 13.83
C LEU A 49 -9.69 8.13 13.58
N SER A 50 -10.50 8.99 14.20
CA SER A 50 -11.95 9.01 14.01
C SER A 50 -12.33 9.23 12.54
N ALA A 51 -11.63 10.12 11.83
CA ALA A 51 -11.85 10.34 10.41
C ALA A 51 -11.49 9.10 9.56
N THR A 52 -10.40 8.40 9.93
CA THR A 52 -9.94 7.21 9.24
C THR A 52 -10.87 6.01 9.49
N GLU A 53 -11.35 5.84 10.73
CA GLU A 53 -12.37 4.83 11.09
C GLU A 53 -13.67 5.05 10.32
N GLN A 54 -14.10 6.30 10.15
CA GLN A 54 -15.27 6.63 9.35
C GLN A 54 -15.04 6.31 7.87
N LEU A 55 -13.89 6.69 7.29
CA LEU A 55 -13.56 6.37 5.91
C LEU A 55 -13.51 4.85 5.68
N ALA A 56 -12.92 4.09 6.61
CA ALA A 56 -12.89 2.63 6.54
C ALA A 56 -14.30 2.02 6.57
N THR A 57 -15.19 2.56 7.40
CA THR A 57 -16.58 2.13 7.50
C THR A 57 -17.35 2.42 6.20
N GLU A 58 -17.25 3.65 5.68
CA GLU A 58 -17.89 4.04 4.41
C GLU A 58 -17.37 3.20 3.24
N ALA A 59 -16.06 2.97 3.17
CA ALA A 59 -15.46 2.11 2.15
C ALA A 59 -15.95 0.65 2.26
N SER A 60 -15.99 0.09 3.47
CA SER A 60 -16.55 -1.26 3.69
C SER A 60 -17.99 -1.36 3.21
N GLN A 61 -18.84 -0.37 3.52
CA GLN A 61 -20.24 -0.33 3.08
C GLN A 61 -20.35 -0.26 1.55
N VAL A 62 -19.51 0.54 0.89
CA VAL A 62 -19.46 0.62 -0.58
C VAL A 62 -19.09 -0.72 -1.19
N LEU A 63 -18.05 -1.38 -0.68
CA LEU A 63 -17.61 -2.70 -1.18
C LEU A 63 -18.68 -3.78 -0.96
N GLU A 64 -19.33 -3.79 0.21
CA GLU A 64 -20.46 -4.66 0.51
C GLU A 64 -21.65 -4.41 -0.44
N GLN A 65 -21.94 -3.15 -0.74
CA GLN A 65 -23.00 -2.78 -1.67
C GLN A 65 -22.71 -3.29 -3.08
N TRP A 66 -21.46 -3.21 -3.56
CA TRP A 66 -21.10 -3.74 -4.88
C TRP A 66 -21.37 -5.24 -4.98
N ILE A 67 -21.07 -6.01 -3.94
CA ILE A 67 -21.36 -7.45 -3.91
C ILE A 67 -22.88 -7.68 -3.83
N THR A 68 -23.58 -6.97 -2.96
CA THR A 68 -25.00 -7.16 -2.70
C THR A 68 -25.85 -6.82 -3.94
N THR A 69 -25.46 -5.78 -4.68
CA THR A 69 -26.12 -5.37 -5.93
C THR A 69 -25.63 -6.15 -7.15
N GLN A 70 -24.73 -7.12 -6.96
CA GLN A 70 -24.12 -7.91 -8.04
C GLN A 70 -23.37 -7.06 -9.08
N ALA A 71 -22.93 -5.84 -8.72
CA ALA A 71 -22.05 -5.03 -9.55
C ALA A 71 -20.68 -5.70 -9.74
N ILE A 72 -20.25 -6.48 -8.75
CA ILE A 72 -19.09 -7.37 -8.80
C ILE A 72 -19.35 -8.61 -7.93
N THR A 73 -18.77 -9.76 -8.27
CA THR A 73 -18.79 -10.92 -7.38
C THR A 73 -17.73 -10.81 -6.29
N GLU A 74 -17.96 -11.43 -5.14
CA GLU A 74 -16.98 -11.46 -4.05
C GLU A 74 -15.63 -12.00 -4.54
N ASP A 75 -15.61 -13.10 -5.30
CA ASP A 75 -14.39 -13.68 -5.85
C ASP A 75 -13.60 -12.69 -6.71
N ARG A 76 -14.27 -11.88 -7.51
CA ARG A 76 -13.62 -10.87 -8.35
C ARG A 76 -13.10 -9.68 -7.53
N LEU A 77 -13.80 -9.29 -6.47
CA LEU A 77 -13.35 -8.24 -5.57
C LEU A 77 -12.07 -8.64 -4.83
N PHE A 78 -11.95 -9.93 -4.48
CA PHE A 78 -10.78 -10.48 -3.78
C PHE A 78 -9.74 -11.13 -4.70
N ALA A 79 -9.94 -11.15 -6.02
CA ALA A 79 -9.08 -11.89 -6.97
C ALA A 79 -7.65 -11.34 -7.09
N ARG A 80 -7.40 -10.10 -6.69
CA ARG A 80 -6.07 -9.44 -6.74
C ARG A 80 -5.40 -9.52 -8.11
N LEU A 81 -6.21 -9.32 -9.13
CA LEU A 81 -5.78 -9.30 -10.52
C LEU A 81 -5.44 -7.87 -10.94
N TYR A 82 -4.19 -7.62 -11.23
CA TYR A 82 -3.68 -6.31 -11.65
C TYR A 82 -3.13 -6.42 -13.07
N TYR A 83 -3.70 -5.63 -13.96
CA TYR A 83 -3.26 -5.58 -15.36
C TYR A 83 -2.54 -4.26 -15.60
N PRO A 84 -1.31 -4.25 -16.15
CA PRO A 84 -0.61 -3.00 -16.43
C PRO A 84 -1.34 -2.19 -17.49
N ILE A 85 -1.49 -0.88 -17.25
CA ILE A 85 -2.00 0.05 -18.26
C ILE A 85 -0.82 0.47 -19.14
N PRO A 86 -0.84 0.14 -20.45
CA PRO A 86 0.28 0.44 -21.34
C PRO A 86 0.55 1.95 -21.44
N LYS A 87 1.82 2.32 -21.61
CA LYS A 87 2.26 3.69 -21.89
C LYS A 87 1.88 4.70 -20.78
N THR A 88 1.78 4.23 -19.53
CA THR A 88 1.60 5.12 -18.37
C THR A 88 2.92 5.31 -17.63
N GLU A 89 3.22 6.57 -17.30
CA GLU A 89 4.33 6.95 -16.44
C GLU A 89 3.84 8.04 -15.48
N PRO A 90 3.86 7.81 -14.15
CA PRO A 90 4.26 6.55 -13.49
C PRO A 90 3.39 5.36 -13.88
N ARG A 91 3.95 4.15 -13.75
CA ARG A 91 3.25 2.91 -14.10
C ARG A 91 1.92 2.79 -13.35
N LYS A 92 0.86 2.52 -14.09
CA LYS A 92 -0.49 2.31 -13.58
C LYS A 92 -0.98 0.89 -13.86
N TRP A 93 -1.96 0.50 -13.08
CA TRP A 93 -2.57 -0.81 -13.14
C TRP A 93 -4.09 -0.66 -13.23
N THR A 94 -4.78 -1.70 -13.64
CA THR A 94 -6.23 -1.77 -13.59
C THR A 94 -6.69 -3.08 -12.98
N THR A 95 -7.84 -3.04 -12.33
CA THR A 95 -8.48 -4.18 -11.68
C THR A 95 -9.94 -4.32 -12.14
N PRO A 96 -10.60 -5.46 -11.86
CA PRO A 96 -12.01 -5.64 -12.20
C PRO A 96 -12.97 -4.65 -11.51
N TYR A 97 -12.54 -3.94 -10.46
CA TYR A 97 -13.38 -3.01 -9.68
C TYR A 97 -13.05 -1.53 -9.87
N ASP A 98 -12.13 -1.19 -10.77
CA ASP A 98 -11.68 0.19 -10.94
C ASP A 98 -12.78 1.18 -11.30
N SER A 99 -13.66 0.82 -12.24
CA SER A 99 -14.77 1.69 -12.64
C SER A 99 -15.77 1.93 -11.50
N LEU A 100 -15.94 0.94 -10.63
CA LEU A 100 -16.76 1.07 -9.44
C LEU A 100 -16.07 1.99 -8.41
N ALA A 101 -14.76 1.83 -8.23
CA ALA A 101 -13.98 2.67 -7.32
C ALA A 101 -13.96 4.13 -7.77
N ASP A 102 -13.75 4.40 -9.06
CA ASP A 102 -13.80 5.75 -9.62
C ASP A 102 -15.15 6.44 -9.39
N ARG A 103 -16.24 5.69 -9.41
CA ARG A 103 -17.59 6.22 -9.17
C ARG A 103 -17.89 6.44 -7.69
N ASP A 104 -17.50 5.51 -6.82
CA ASP A 104 -18.07 5.42 -5.48
C ASP A 104 -17.06 5.71 -4.34
N MET A 105 -15.73 5.63 -4.58
CA MET A 105 -14.72 5.83 -3.53
C MET A 105 -14.20 7.27 -3.44
N VAL A 106 -14.23 8.03 -4.52
CA VAL A 106 -13.69 9.41 -4.55
C VAL A 106 -14.43 10.32 -3.55
N ASN A 107 -15.76 10.23 -3.48
CA ASN A 107 -16.55 11.08 -2.58
C ASN A 107 -16.29 10.81 -1.07
N PRO A 108 -16.25 9.57 -0.56
CA PRO A 108 -15.79 9.29 0.79
C PRO A 108 -14.38 9.81 1.10
N GLU A 109 -13.44 9.65 0.17
CA GLU A 109 -12.07 10.14 0.32
C GLU A 109 -12.01 11.67 0.34
N ASP A 110 -12.75 12.37 -0.51
CA ASP A 110 -12.85 13.83 -0.52
C ASP A 110 -13.47 14.37 0.78
N LYS A 111 -14.54 13.77 1.26
CA LYS A 111 -15.16 14.11 2.54
C LYS A 111 -14.19 13.95 3.72
N ALA A 112 -13.44 12.86 3.73
CA ALA A 112 -12.44 12.63 4.76
C ALA A 112 -11.34 13.71 4.71
N LEU A 113 -10.83 14.02 3.52
CA LEU A 113 -9.78 15.02 3.33
C LEU A 113 -10.24 16.44 3.70
N ALA A 114 -11.51 16.77 3.45
CA ALA A 114 -12.06 18.10 3.73
C ALA A 114 -12.20 18.44 5.23
N ARG A 115 -12.03 17.46 6.13
CA ARG A 115 -12.20 17.65 7.58
C ARG A 115 -11.18 18.60 8.21
N SER A 116 -9.98 18.69 7.65
CA SER A 116 -8.94 19.57 8.16
C SER A 116 -7.92 19.93 7.08
N PRO A 117 -7.44 21.18 7.04
CA PRO A 117 -6.37 21.59 6.12
C PRO A 117 -5.02 20.93 6.44
N LEU A 118 -4.86 20.32 7.60
CA LEU A 118 -3.65 19.58 7.98
C LEU A 118 -3.58 18.20 7.33
N LEU A 119 -4.70 17.68 6.80
CA LEU A 119 -4.74 16.42 6.10
C LEU A 119 -4.10 16.57 4.71
N GLN A 120 -3.21 15.65 4.39
CA GLN A 120 -2.45 15.69 3.14
C GLN A 120 -3.07 14.82 2.06
N TYR A 121 -3.63 13.67 2.45
CA TYR A 121 -4.41 12.77 1.62
C TYR A 121 -5.34 11.91 2.47
N ALA A 122 -6.38 11.40 1.82
CA ALA A 122 -7.26 10.36 2.32
C ALA A 122 -7.48 9.37 1.18
N ILE A 123 -7.16 8.10 1.39
CA ILE A 123 -7.21 7.06 0.36
C ILE A 123 -7.67 5.72 0.93
N VAL A 124 -8.13 4.87 0.01
CA VAL A 124 -8.40 3.46 0.27
C VAL A 124 -7.45 2.62 -0.57
N THR A 125 -6.81 1.64 0.04
CA THR A 125 -5.95 0.69 -0.67
C THR A 125 -6.36 -0.74 -0.39
N ASP A 126 -6.17 -1.62 -1.35
CA ASP A 126 -6.30 -3.05 -1.09
C ASP A 126 -5.09 -3.60 -0.30
N ILE A 127 -5.14 -4.86 0.09
CA ILE A 127 -4.10 -5.52 0.92
C ILE A 127 -2.71 -5.57 0.26
N ASN A 128 -2.61 -5.32 -1.05
CA ASN A 128 -1.34 -5.24 -1.78
C ASN A 128 -0.88 -3.79 -1.99
N GLY A 129 -1.57 -2.81 -1.40
CA GLY A 129 -1.24 -1.41 -1.53
C GLY A 129 -1.68 -0.79 -2.86
N TYR A 130 -2.60 -1.43 -3.59
CA TYR A 130 -3.16 -0.86 -4.80
C TYR A 130 -4.18 0.24 -4.46
N VAL A 131 -4.04 1.39 -5.12
CA VAL A 131 -4.91 2.58 -4.97
C VAL A 131 -5.91 2.59 -6.14
N PRO A 132 -7.12 2.03 -5.99
CA PRO A 132 -8.08 1.93 -7.10
C PRO A 132 -8.66 3.30 -7.51
N ALA A 133 -8.84 4.19 -6.56
CA ALA A 133 -9.23 5.58 -6.74
C ALA A 133 -8.38 6.47 -5.82
N HIS A 134 -8.47 7.77 -5.98
CA HIS A 134 -7.83 8.72 -5.07
C HIS A 134 -8.76 9.92 -4.92
N ASN A 135 -8.71 10.59 -3.77
CA ASN A 135 -9.42 11.85 -3.58
C ASN A 135 -9.11 12.83 -4.74
N SER A 136 -10.08 13.65 -5.12
CA SER A 136 -10.07 14.49 -6.34
C SER A 136 -8.81 15.34 -6.48
N ARG A 137 -8.20 15.77 -5.37
CA ARG A 137 -6.96 16.55 -5.34
C ARG A 137 -5.82 15.86 -6.09
N PHE A 138 -5.75 14.53 -6.03
CA PHE A 138 -4.68 13.73 -6.64
C PHE A 138 -5.19 12.75 -7.71
N ALA A 139 -6.38 13.01 -8.26
CA ALA A 139 -6.97 12.30 -9.38
C ALA A 139 -7.04 13.19 -10.64
N GLN A 140 -6.12 14.14 -10.78
CA GLN A 140 -6.07 15.05 -11.93
C GLN A 140 -5.83 14.29 -13.23
N ALA A 141 -6.32 14.84 -14.35
CA ALA A 141 -6.04 14.27 -15.66
C ALA A 141 -4.53 14.24 -15.95
N LEU A 142 -4.08 13.21 -16.65
CA LEU A 142 -2.68 13.14 -17.11
C LEU A 142 -2.42 14.26 -18.13
N THR A 143 -1.33 15.00 -17.93
CA THR A 143 -0.91 16.12 -18.79
C THR A 143 0.16 15.71 -19.79
N GLY A 144 0.79 14.56 -19.63
CA GLY A 144 1.99 14.10 -20.33
C GLY A 144 3.29 14.65 -19.75
N ASN A 145 3.22 15.52 -18.74
CA ASN A 145 4.38 15.93 -17.96
C ASN A 145 4.60 14.99 -16.78
N MET A 146 5.61 14.13 -16.88
CA MET A 146 5.88 13.06 -15.88
C MET A 146 5.98 13.60 -14.46
N THR A 147 6.66 14.73 -14.23
CA THR A 147 6.85 15.29 -12.89
C THR A 147 5.51 15.78 -12.32
N GLN A 148 4.72 16.47 -13.12
CA GLN A 148 3.41 16.96 -12.73
C GLN A 148 2.42 15.79 -12.50
N ASP A 149 2.40 14.84 -13.42
CA ASP A 149 1.52 13.67 -13.36
C ASP A 149 1.88 12.77 -12.17
N TYR A 150 3.18 12.67 -11.84
CA TYR A 150 3.64 11.91 -10.67
C TYR A 150 3.04 12.46 -9.36
N VAL A 151 2.96 13.76 -9.21
CA VAL A 151 2.44 14.42 -8.00
C VAL A 151 0.91 14.48 -8.00
N ASN A 152 0.29 14.80 -9.13
CA ASN A 152 -1.13 15.18 -9.20
C ASN A 152 -2.06 14.04 -9.62
N ASN A 153 -1.54 12.94 -10.16
CA ASN A 153 -2.34 11.77 -10.53
C ASN A 153 -1.79 10.51 -9.85
N ARG A 154 -2.38 10.17 -8.72
CA ARG A 154 -1.93 9.05 -7.88
C ARG A 154 -2.86 7.84 -7.92
N THR A 155 -3.94 7.90 -8.70
CA THR A 155 -4.87 6.77 -8.90
C THR A 155 -4.21 5.63 -9.66
N LYS A 156 -4.71 4.42 -9.47
CA LYS A 156 -4.29 3.22 -10.22
C LYS A 156 -2.82 2.85 -10.00
N ARG A 157 -2.26 3.25 -8.86
CA ARG A 157 -0.87 2.96 -8.50
C ARG A 157 -0.78 1.81 -7.51
N MET A 158 0.35 1.14 -7.52
CA MET A 158 0.77 0.18 -6.50
C MET A 158 1.77 0.86 -5.57
N LEU A 159 1.41 1.01 -4.30
CA LEU A 159 2.30 1.53 -3.27
C LEU A 159 3.13 0.36 -2.73
N GLY A 160 4.40 0.29 -3.15
CA GLY A 160 5.26 -0.87 -2.90
C GLY A 160 6.31 -0.67 -1.80
N ASP A 161 6.25 0.41 -1.03
CA ASP A 161 7.14 0.64 0.08
C ASP A 161 6.70 -0.12 1.35
N LEU A 162 7.65 -0.32 2.30
CA LEU A 162 7.40 -1.08 3.52
C LEU A 162 6.29 -0.48 4.40
N THR A 163 6.19 0.85 4.46
CA THR A 163 5.18 1.57 5.23
C THR A 163 3.79 1.31 4.65
N SER A 164 3.66 1.37 3.32
CA SER A 164 2.42 1.08 2.62
C SER A 164 1.98 -0.37 2.77
N PHE A 165 2.91 -1.33 2.71
CA PHE A 165 2.58 -2.73 2.96
C PHE A 165 2.19 -3.00 4.41
N ALA A 166 2.85 -2.36 5.38
CA ALA A 166 2.47 -2.47 6.78
C ALA A 166 1.04 -1.96 7.01
N ALA A 167 0.70 -0.79 6.45
CA ALA A 167 -0.65 -0.23 6.51
C ALA A 167 -1.70 -1.16 5.87
N ALA A 168 -1.44 -1.60 4.63
CA ALA A 168 -2.39 -2.40 3.86
C ALA A 168 -2.70 -3.78 4.48
N ARG A 169 -1.78 -4.32 5.26
CA ARG A 169 -1.87 -5.67 5.85
C ARG A 169 -2.10 -5.69 7.35
N SER A 170 -2.13 -4.54 8.01
CA SER A 170 -2.43 -4.45 9.43
C SER A 170 -3.88 -4.86 9.68
N GLU A 171 -4.09 -5.81 10.60
CA GLU A 171 -5.41 -6.18 11.13
C GLU A 171 -5.65 -5.58 12.52
N ALA A 172 -4.70 -4.79 13.03
CA ALA A 172 -4.87 -4.04 14.27
C ALA A 172 -6.00 -3.02 14.13
N ARG A 173 -6.63 -2.63 15.24
CA ARG A 173 -7.68 -1.61 15.23
C ARG A 173 -7.30 -0.38 14.41
N TYR A 174 -6.04 0.05 14.52
CA TYR A 174 -5.40 1.07 13.69
C TYR A 174 -3.88 0.85 13.71
N LEU A 175 -3.20 1.39 12.71
CA LEU A 175 -1.75 1.52 12.70
C LEU A 175 -1.39 2.98 12.48
N MET A 176 -0.58 3.54 13.40
CA MET A 176 -0.02 4.88 13.26
C MET A 176 1.46 4.79 12.92
N GLN A 177 1.90 5.48 11.89
CA GLN A 177 3.29 5.44 11.42
C GLN A 177 3.74 6.79 10.86
N ARG A 178 5.06 6.95 10.70
CA ARG A 178 5.62 8.07 9.95
C ARG A 178 5.90 7.62 8.53
N THR A 179 5.52 8.45 7.57
CA THR A 179 5.74 8.21 6.14
C THR A 179 6.26 9.49 5.47
N ARG A 180 6.45 9.45 4.18
CA ARG A 180 6.87 10.62 3.38
C ARG A 180 5.93 10.84 2.22
N LEU A 181 5.69 12.12 1.93
CA LEU A 181 5.05 12.53 0.67
C LEU A 181 6.05 12.36 -0.49
N GLU A 182 5.54 12.39 -1.73
CA GLU A 182 6.38 12.42 -2.93
C GLU A 182 7.29 13.67 -2.97
N THR A 183 6.95 14.73 -2.25
CA THR A 183 7.78 15.93 -2.05
C THR A 183 8.98 15.69 -1.12
N GLY A 184 9.03 14.54 -0.43
CA GLY A 184 10.05 14.20 0.57
C GLY A 184 9.68 14.60 2.00
N ASP A 185 8.62 15.39 2.20
CA ASP A 185 8.17 15.83 3.52
C ASP A 185 7.74 14.65 4.41
N ALA A 186 8.24 14.61 5.63
CA ALA A 186 7.82 13.62 6.62
C ALA A 186 6.45 14.01 7.19
N ILE A 187 5.54 13.05 7.23
CA ILE A 187 4.19 13.21 7.78
C ILE A 187 3.85 12.02 8.68
N TYR A 188 2.77 12.15 9.43
CA TYR A 188 2.13 11.03 10.12
C TYR A 188 1.05 10.43 9.25
N GLU A 189 0.80 9.16 9.42
CA GLU A 189 -0.29 8.43 8.76
C GLU A 189 -0.98 7.54 9.79
N ILE A 190 -2.31 7.53 9.74
CA ILE A 190 -3.12 6.54 10.44
C ILE A 190 -3.83 5.70 9.37
N SER A 191 -3.74 4.37 9.53
CA SER A 191 -4.49 3.41 8.72
C SER A 191 -5.41 2.56 9.60
N VAL A 192 -6.57 2.20 9.04
CA VAL A 192 -7.61 1.38 9.68
C VAL A 192 -8.00 0.28 8.70
N PRO A 193 -8.04 -0.99 9.12
CA PRO A 193 -8.38 -2.10 8.24
C PRO A 193 -9.82 -1.99 7.71
N ILE A 194 -10.01 -2.41 6.47
CA ILE A 194 -11.32 -2.57 5.82
C ILE A 194 -11.63 -4.05 5.74
N VAL A 195 -12.74 -4.44 6.36
CA VAL A 195 -13.23 -5.82 6.37
C VAL A 195 -14.52 -5.90 5.57
N VAL A 196 -14.60 -6.85 4.63
CA VAL A 196 -15.75 -7.09 3.76
C VAL A 196 -16.08 -8.57 3.84
N ARG A 197 -17.34 -8.91 4.14
CA ARG A 197 -17.78 -10.31 4.35
C ARG A 197 -16.91 -11.07 5.36
N GLY A 198 -16.43 -10.37 6.40
CA GLY A 198 -15.55 -10.97 7.41
C GLY A 198 -14.11 -11.23 6.95
N LYS A 199 -13.73 -10.78 5.76
CA LYS A 199 -12.39 -10.93 5.18
C LYS A 199 -11.68 -9.58 5.11
N HIS A 200 -10.41 -9.53 5.49
CA HIS A 200 -9.59 -8.33 5.36
C HIS A 200 -9.35 -8.03 3.87
N TRP A 201 -9.86 -6.88 3.40
CA TRP A 201 -9.73 -6.45 2.00
C TRP A 201 -8.54 -5.53 1.78
N GLY A 202 -8.28 -4.63 2.71
CA GLY A 202 -7.23 -3.61 2.65
C GLY A 202 -7.39 -2.62 3.78
N CYS A 203 -7.09 -1.35 3.55
CA CYS A 203 -7.21 -0.32 4.58
C CYS A 203 -7.62 1.06 4.04
N ALA A 204 -8.26 1.86 4.90
CA ALA A 204 -8.35 3.30 4.76
C ALA A 204 -7.11 3.95 5.36
N ARG A 205 -6.59 5.02 4.75
CA ARG A 205 -5.36 5.70 5.16
C ARG A 205 -5.54 7.21 5.08
N ILE A 206 -5.15 7.91 6.14
CA ILE A 206 -5.11 9.38 6.16
C ILE A 206 -3.71 9.83 6.56
N GLY A 207 -3.04 10.54 5.66
CA GLY A 207 -1.77 11.22 5.93
C GLY A 207 -2.01 12.65 6.39
N TYR A 208 -1.28 13.10 7.42
CA TYR A 208 -1.47 14.42 8.01
C TYR A 208 -0.17 15.01 8.57
N ARG A 209 -0.14 16.34 8.66
CA ARG A 209 0.89 17.06 9.42
C ARG A 209 0.38 17.29 10.82
N ARG A 210 1.21 17.02 11.83
CA ARG A 210 0.89 17.48 13.19
C ARG A 210 1.01 19.00 13.25
N ALA A 211 0.05 19.65 13.94
CA ALA A 211 0.23 21.03 14.35
C ALA A 211 1.39 21.12 15.36
N GLU A 212 2.23 22.15 15.21
CA GLU A 212 3.28 22.47 16.17
C GLU A 212 2.73 23.01 17.47
#